data_8e1bfbedb79f502fe1e0f21d24c70d21
#
_entry.id   8e1bfbedb79f502fe1e0f21d24c70d21
#
_cell.length_a   1.000
_cell.length_b   1.000
_cell.length_c   1.000
_cell.angle_alpha   90.00
_cell.angle_beta   90.00
_cell.angle_gamma   90.00
#
_symmetry.space_group_name_H-M   'P 1'
#
loop_
_entity.id
_entity.type
_entity.pdbx_description
1 polymer ?
#
loop_
_entity_poly.entity_id
_entity_poly.type
_entity_poly.pdbx_seq_one_letter_code
_entity_poly.pdbx_strand_id
1 'polypeptide(L)'
;MPRTSPLTALTLAAALALSTSPALAGSKSSDHGHSHSHDDHAHDHSQDDKAEAIYKGYFDDADIAPRPLSDWQGEWQSLYPYLQDGTLDPVMAHKAEGGDKSAADNRAYYDTGYATDVDRITIAGDTVTFTSASATLTGTYASDGYEILTYAKGNRGVRYIFAKTEGDADAPAYIQFSDHRIAPEPADHYHLYWGNDRAALLDEVTNWPTYYPAGLSGAAIVAEMLAH
;
A
#
# COMPACT_ATOMS: atom_id res chain seq x y z
N MET A 1 -26.60 38.25 -7.73
CA MET A 1 -25.70 37.67 -8.75
C MET A 1 -24.54 37.02 -8.02
N PRO A 2 -24.47 35.71 -7.88
CA PRO A 2 -23.37 35.05 -7.25
C PRO A 2 -22.21 34.84 -8.24
N ARG A 3 -21.00 35.20 -7.82
CA ARG A 3 -19.76 34.97 -8.56
C ARG A 3 -19.33 33.55 -8.34
N THR A 4 -19.28 32.76 -9.39
CA THR A 4 -18.65 31.43 -9.45
C THR A 4 -17.16 31.60 -9.65
N SER A 5 -16.35 31.19 -8.67
CA SER A 5 -14.90 31.00 -8.83
C SER A 5 -14.64 29.59 -9.37
N PRO A 6 -13.74 29.39 -10.35
CA PRO A 6 -13.37 28.07 -10.79
C PRO A 6 -12.40 27.43 -9.77
N LEU A 7 -12.74 26.24 -9.27
CA LEU A 7 -11.79 25.36 -8.59
C LEU A 7 -10.75 24.88 -9.61
N THR A 8 -9.53 25.30 -9.41
CA THR A 8 -8.38 24.75 -10.14
C THR A 8 -8.04 23.40 -9.50
N ALA A 9 -8.29 22.31 -10.22
CA ALA A 9 -7.86 20.98 -9.83
C ALA A 9 -6.33 20.92 -9.87
N LEU A 10 -5.70 20.83 -8.71
CA LEU A 10 -4.26 20.63 -8.57
C LEU A 10 -3.98 19.13 -8.64
N THR A 11 -3.61 18.63 -9.81
CA THR A 11 -3.14 17.26 -10.03
C THR A 11 -1.76 17.09 -9.40
N LEU A 12 -1.70 16.41 -8.25
CA LEU A 12 -0.45 16.11 -7.55
C LEU A 12 -0.02 14.67 -7.87
N ALA A 13 0.93 14.55 -8.78
CA ALA A 13 1.54 13.28 -9.15
C ALA A 13 2.65 12.89 -8.15
N ALA A 14 2.53 11.74 -7.49
CA ALA A 14 3.59 11.19 -6.66
C ALA A 14 4.76 10.69 -7.51
N ALA A 15 5.95 11.27 -7.38
CA ALA A 15 7.14 10.89 -8.13
C ALA A 15 7.96 9.87 -7.35
N LEU A 16 8.10 8.67 -7.92
CA LEU A 16 9.15 7.72 -7.54
C LEU A 16 10.39 8.06 -8.37
N ALA A 17 11.47 8.50 -7.74
CA ALA A 17 12.73 8.78 -8.41
C ALA A 17 13.57 7.50 -8.51
N LEU A 18 13.96 7.14 -9.74
CA LEU A 18 14.96 6.12 -10.01
C LEU A 18 16.36 6.71 -9.80
N SER A 19 17.14 6.10 -8.93
CA SER A 19 18.58 6.35 -8.84
C SER A 19 19.33 5.32 -9.68
N THR A 20 19.98 5.78 -10.76
CA THR A 20 20.94 5.00 -11.56
C THR A 20 22.35 5.21 -11.00
N SER A 21 23.01 4.14 -10.57
CA SER A 21 24.44 4.12 -10.27
C SER A 21 25.27 3.76 -11.50
N PRO A 22 26.41 4.43 -11.78
CA PRO A 22 27.26 4.10 -12.91
C PRO A 22 28.22 2.95 -12.59
N ALA A 23 28.37 2.04 -13.55
CA ALA A 23 29.34 0.96 -13.54
C ALA A 23 30.77 1.50 -13.77
N LEU A 24 31.72 1.10 -12.93
CA LEU A 24 33.18 1.25 -13.20
C LEU A 24 33.73 -0.07 -13.73
N ALA A 25 34.32 -0.01 -14.90
CA ALA A 25 35.04 -1.09 -15.55
C ALA A 25 36.56 -1.01 -15.26
N GLY A 26 37.16 -2.19 -15.18
CA GLY A 26 38.61 -2.40 -15.28
C GLY A 26 39.15 -3.29 -14.17
N SER A 27 39.91 -4.37 -14.37
CA SER A 27 40.97 -4.71 -15.29
C SER A 27 41.38 -6.16 -15.03
N LYS A 28 41.93 -6.83 -16.02
CA LYS A 28 42.40 -8.23 -16.10
C LYS A 28 43.53 -8.54 -15.12
N SER A 29 43.60 -9.80 -14.58
CA SER A 29 44.82 -10.65 -14.69
C SER A 29 44.61 -12.07 -14.14
N SER A 30 44.86 -13.08 -15.03
CA SER A 30 45.50 -14.40 -14.93
C SER A 30 45.20 -15.38 -13.76
N ASP A 31 44.53 -16.46 -14.11
CA ASP A 31 44.91 -17.89 -14.09
C ASP A 31 45.49 -18.48 -12.79
N HIS A 32 44.70 -19.38 -12.18
CA HIS A 32 45.12 -20.71 -11.63
C HIS A 32 43.85 -21.53 -11.35
N GLY A 33 43.77 -22.70 -12.02
CA GLY A 33 42.69 -23.66 -11.86
C GLY A 33 42.69 -24.35 -10.51
N HIS A 34 41.55 -24.36 -9.84
CA HIS A 34 41.11 -25.40 -8.91
C HIS A 34 39.62 -25.67 -9.17
N SER A 35 39.38 -26.91 -9.61
CA SER A 35 38.04 -27.47 -9.78
C SER A 35 37.43 -27.67 -8.38
N HIS A 36 36.50 -26.80 -8.02
CA HIS A 36 35.51 -27.07 -7.01
C HIS A 36 34.14 -26.99 -7.66
N SER A 37 33.43 -28.13 -7.67
CA SER A 37 32.02 -28.17 -7.97
C SER A 37 31.27 -27.31 -6.93
N HIS A 38 30.95 -26.07 -7.31
CA HIS A 38 29.96 -25.28 -6.63
C HIS A 38 28.60 -25.63 -7.26
N ASP A 39 27.71 -26.18 -6.46
CA ASP A 39 26.30 -26.14 -6.77
C ASP A 39 25.93 -24.66 -6.92
N ASP A 40 25.79 -24.22 -8.18
CA ASP A 40 25.24 -22.94 -8.52
C ASP A 40 23.78 -22.95 -8.11
N HIS A 41 23.48 -22.45 -6.91
CA HIS A 41 22.19 -21.86 -6.63
C HIS A 41 22.10 -20.59 -7.49
N ALA A 42 21.68 -20.75 -8.73
CA ALA A 42 21.20 -19.64 -9.52
C ALA A 42 19.97 -19.08 -8.79
N HIS A 43 20.17 -18.04 -7.98
CA HIS A 43 19.09 -17.23 -7.52
C HIS A 43 18.34 -16.75 -8.75
N ASP A 44 17.05 -17.06 -8.80
CA ASP A 44 16.20 -16.72 -9.95
C ASP A 44 15.90 -15.22 -9.92
N HIS A 45 16.86 -14.42 -10.38
CA HIS A 45 16.74 -12.96 -10.49
C HIS A 45 15.50 -12.54 -11.29
N SER A 46 14.98 -13.40 -12.16
CA SER A 46 13.80 -13.10 -12.96
C SER A 46 12.51 -13.04 -12.15
N GLN A 47 12.42 -13.78 -11.05
CA GLN A 47 11.26 -13.75 -10.16
C GLN A 47 11.30 -12.52 -9.24
N ASP A 48 12.47 -12.15 -8.75
CA ASP A 48 12.66 -10.94 -7.92
C ASP A 48 12.35 -9.69 -8.76
N ASP A 49 12.82 -9.62 -10.01
CA ASP A 49 12.52 -8.52 -10.94
C ASP A 49 11.02 -8.41 -11.25
N LYS A 50 10.33 -9.56 -11.39
CA LYS A 50 8.87 -9.58 -11.61
C LYS A 50 8.10 -9.12 -10.36
N ALA A 51 8.48 -9.56 -9.18
CA ALA A 51 7.87 -9.15 -7.92
C ALA A 51 8.01 -7.65 -7.70
N GLU A 52 9.20 -7.09 -7.97
CA GLU A 52 9.44 -5.65 -7.89
C GLU A 52 8.62 -4.87 -8.94
N ALA A 53 8.48 -5.38 -10.16
CA ALA A 53 7.64 -4.76 -11.18
C ALA A 53 6.16 -4.74 -10.75
N ILE A 54 5.65 -5.84 -10.21
CA ILE A 54 4.29 -5.96 -9.68
C ILE A 54 4.08 -4.92 -8.55
N TYR A 55 5.00 -4.86 -7.60
CA TYR A 55 4.94 -3.90 -6.48
C TYR A 55 4.85 -2.45 -6.97
N LYS A 56 5.56 -2.11 -8.05
CA LYS A 56 5.53 -0.79 -8.70
C LYS A 56 4.30 -0.56 -9.58
N GLY A 57 3.43 -1.54 -9.74
CA GLY A 57 2.20 -1.45 -10.54
C GLY A 57 2.41 -1.78 -12.03
N TYR A 58 3.43 -2.56 -12.37
CA TYR A 58 3.68 -3.05 -13.73
C TYR A 58 3.45 -4.55 -13.80
N PHE A 59 2.30 -4.96 -14.28
CA PHE A 59 1.87 -6.35 -14.38
C PHE A 59 0.85 -6.51 -15.51
N ASP A 60 0.68 -7.75 -16.01
CA ASP A 60 -0.33 -8.10 -17.00
C ASP A 60 -1.65 -8.51 -16.32
N ASP A 61 -2.78 -8.31 -17.02
CA ASP A 61 -4.10 -8.72 -16.50
C ASP A 61 -4.17 -10.22 -16.20
N ALA A 62 -3.43 -11.03 -16.98
CA ALA A 62 -3.37 -12.48 -16.81
C ALA A 62 -2.65 -12.92 -15.52
N ASP A 63 -1.86 -12.04 -14.89
CA ASP A 63 -1.18 -12.32 -13.62
C ASP A 63 -2.10 -12.10 -12.40
N ILE A 64 -3.25 -11.43 -12.59
CA ILE A 64 -4.16 -11.09 -11.50
C ILE A 64 -5.06 -12.28 -11.17
N ALA A 65 -5.15 -12.61 -9.88
CA ALA A 65 -6.07 -13.62 -9.39
C ALA A 65 -7.00 -13.05 -8.30
N PRO A 66 -8.25 -13.53 -8.19
CA PRO A 66 -9.14 -13.20 -7.08
C PRO A 66 -8.48 -13.54 -5.73
N ARG A 67 -8.61 -12.64 -4.75
CA ARG A 67 -8.07 -12.84 -3.40
C ARG A 67 -9.19 -12.99 -2.37
N PRO A 68 -9.11 -13.97 -1.49
CA PRO A 68 -10.08 -14.13 -0.41
C PRO A 68 -9.81 -13.11 0.71
N LEU A 69 -10.85 -12.77 1.50
CA LEU A 69 -10.70 -11.84 2.63
C LEU A 69 -9.69 -12.36 3.69
N SER A 70 -9.46 -13.67 3.73
CA SER A 70 -8.47 -14.31 4.61
C SER A 70 -7.02 -13.85 4.35
N ASP A 71 -6.70 -13.27 3.19
CA ASP A 71 -5.37 -12.72 2.91
C ASP A 71 -5.04 -11.51 3.80
N TRP A 72 -6.08 -10.84 4.31
CA TRP A 72 -5.98 -9.72 5.25
C TRP A 72 -6.39 -10.09 6.68
N GLN A 73 -6.53 -11.38 6.99
CA GLN A 73 -6.93 -11.84 8.32
C GLN A 73 -5.94 -11.39 9.40
N GLY A 74 -6.46 -10.97 10.55
CA GLY A 74 -5.65 -10.57 11.70
C GLY A 74 -6.13 -9.29 12.37
N GLU A 75 -5.27 -8.78 13.25
CA GLU A 75 -5.47 -7.50 13.94
C GLU A 75 -4.53 -6.45 13.36
N TRP A 76 -5.08 -5.29 13.03
CA TRP A 76 -4.41 -4.23 12.31
C TRP A 76 -4.52 -2.90 13.05
N GLN A 77 -3.50 -2.06 12.92
CA GLN A 77 -3.43 -0.73 13.50
C GLN A 77 -3.17 0.32 12.43
N SER A 78 -3.81 1.49 12.59
CA SER A 78 -3.64 2.62 11.70
C SER A 78 -2.25 3.23 11.82
N LEU A 79 -1.69 3.69 10.71
CA LEU A 79 -0.47 4.50 10.68
C LEU A 79 -0.70 5.94 11.11
N TYR A 80 -1.94 6.42 11.10
CA TYR A 80 -2.22 7.83 11.34
C TYR A 80 -1.76 8.32 12.72
N PRO A 81 -1.99 7.60 13.83
CA PRO A 81 -1.44 8.01 15.14
C PRO A 81 0.08 8.15 15.16
N TYR A 82 0.81 7.25 14.48
CA TYR A 82 2.27 7.30 14.40
C TYR A 82 2.80 8.46 13.56
N LEU A 83 2.02 8.92 12.57
CA LEU A 83 2.33 10.14 11.86
C LEU A 83 2.09 11.36 12.76
N GLN A 84 0.99 11.38 13.52
CA GLN A 84 0.62 12.50 14.39
C GLN A 84 1.61 12.72 15.54
N ASP A 85 2.10 11.66 16.16
CA ASP A 85 3.04 11.74 17.28
C ASP A 85 4.51 11.92 16.88
N GLY A 86 4.82 11.92 15.55
CA GLY A 86 6.16 12.13 15.02
C GLY A 86 6.99 10.84 14.89
N THR A 87 6.45 9.67 15.23
CA THR A 87 7.14 8.38 15.07
C THR A 87 7.58 8.15 13.62
N LEU A 88 6.81 8.62 12.63
CA LEU A 88 7.13 8.49 11.22
C LEU A 88 8.02 9.60 10.64
N ASP A 89 8.50 10.55 11.46
CA ASP A 89 9.35 11.65 10.97
C ASP A 89 10.65 11.16 10.27
N PRO A 90 11.32 10.08 10.73
CA PRO A 90 12.45 9.52 9.99
C PRO A 90 12.11 9.04 8.57
N VAL A 91 10.91 8.49 8.38
CA VAL A 91 10.42 8.07 7.06
C VAL A 91 10.18 9.28 6.16
N MET A 92 9.61 10.35 6.69
CA MET A 92 9.39 11.60 5.94
C MET A 92 10.70 12.25 5.52
N ALA A 93 11.72 12.23 6.41
CA ALA A 93 13.05 12.72 6.13
C ALA A 93 13.73 11.89 5.02
N HIS A 94 13.69 10.55 5.13
CA HIS A 94 14.26 9.66 4.11
C HIS A 94 13.62 9.86 2.72
N LYS A 95 12.29 10.00 2.66
CA LYS A 95 11.58 10.29 1.41
C LYS A 95 11.97 11.65 0.80
N ALA A 96 12.43 12.59 1.60
CA ALA A 96 12.90 13.88 1.12
C ALA A 96 14.30 13.80 0.49
N GLU A 97 15.15 12.85 0.90
CA GLU A 97 16.50 12.66 0.33
C GLU A 97 16.45 12.19 -1.13
N GLY A 98 15.43 11.39 -1.51
CA GLY A 98 15.28 10.84 -2.85
C GLY A 98 14.20 11.50 -3.72
N GLY A 99 13.52 12.53 -3.23
CA GLY A 99 12.36 13.13 -3.89
C GLY A 99 12.41 14.65 -4.02
N ASP A 100 11.39 15.19 -4.72
CA ASP A 100 11.25 16.64 -4.98
C ASP A 100 10.60 17.41 -3.81
N LYS A 101 10.12 16.69 -2.77
CA LYS A 101 9.41 17.28 -1.64
C LYS A 101 10.29 17.36 -0.40
N SER A 102 10.14 18.43 0.38
CA SER A 102 10.73 18.48 1.72
C SER A 102 10.11 17.46 2.67
N ALA A 103 10.75 17.15 3.79
CA ALA A 103 10.18 16.30 4.83
C ALA A 103 8.84 16.85 5.35
N ALA A 104 8.71 18.17 5.48
CA ALA A 104 7.47 18.82 5.88
C ALA A 104 6.36 18.67 4.83
N ASP A 105 6.68 18.77 3.54
CA ASP A 105 5.71 18.56 2.47
C ASP A 105 5.29 17.09 2.37
N ASN A 106 6.22 16.15 2.57
CA ASN A 106 5.91 14.74 2.67
C ASN A 106 4.97 14.48 3.85
N ARG A 107 5.27 15.03 5.03
CA ARG A 107 4.41 14.89 6.20
C ARG A 107 2.99 15.41 5.92
N ALA A 108 2.84 16.59 5.34
CA ALA A 108 1.53 17.16 5.00
C ALA A 108 0.76 16.30 3.98
N TYR A 109 1.46 15.72 3.01
CA TYR A 109 0.88 14.80 2.04
C TYR A 109 0.36 13.52 2.71
N TYR A 110 1.17 12.91 3.58
CA TYR A 110 0.78 11.71 4.32
C TYR A 110 -0.24 11.99 5.42
N ASP A 111 -0.27 13.21 5.98
CA ASP A 111 -1.31 13.63 6.93
C ASP A 111 -2.69 13.58 6.28
N THR A 112 -2.81 14.06 5.04
CA THR A 112 -4.04 13.90 4.25
C THR A 112 -4.29 12.44 3.86
N GLY A 113 -3.25 11.73 3.43
CA GLY A 113 -3.35 10.36 2.91
C GLY A 113 -3.78 9.34 3.96
N TYR A 114 -3.22 9.41 5.16
CA TYR A 114 -3.47 8.44 6.24
C TYR A 114 -4.63 8.82 7.14
N ALA A 115 -5.19 10.03 7.02
CA ALA A 115 -6.23 10.52 7.91
C ALA A 115 -7.40 9.54 8.05
N THR A 116 -7.68 9.13 9.26
CA THR A 116 -8.78 8.24 9.64
C THR A 116 -9.10 8.38 11.13
N ASP A 117 -10.32 8.10 11.49
CA ASP A 117 -10.78 7.94 12.89
C ASP A 117 -10.85 6.46 13.32
N VAL A 118 -10.60 5.53 12.39
CA VAL A 118 -10.54 4.10 12.67
C VAL A 118 -9.12 3.71 13.06
N ASP A 119 -8.91 3.53 14.37
CA ASP A 119 -7.58 3.21 14.91
C ASP A 119 -7.17 1.76 14.70
N ARG A 120 -8.16 0.84 14.70
CA ARG A 120 -7.93 -0.60 14.57
C ARG A 120 -8.96 -1.26 13.68
N ILE A 121 -8.49 -2.30 12.97
CA ILE A 121 -9.32 -3.21 12.20
C ILE A 121 -9.00 -4.63 12.62
N THR A 122 -10.04 -5.43 12.91
CA THR A 122 -9.91 -6.86 13.13
C THR A 122 -10.65 -7.61 12.03
N ILE A 123 -9.97 -8.53 11.36
CA ILE A 123 -10.53 -9.37 10.29
C ILE A 123 -10.45 -10.83 10.74
N ALA A 124 -11.61 -11.49 10.89
CA ALA A 124 -11.74 -12.87 11.34
C ALA A 124 -12.75 -13.61 10.47
N GLY A 125 -12.26 -14.50 9.61
CA GLY A 125 -13.10 -15.15 8.61
C GLY A 125 -13.66 -14.13 7.62
N ASP A 126 -14.97 -14.03 7.54
CA ASP A 126 -15.70 -13.07 6.70
C ASP A 126 -16.15 -11.81 7.46
N THR A 127 -15.78 -11.69 8.72
CA THR A 127 -16.18 -10.58 9.61
C THR A 127 -15.07 -9.54 9.72
N VAL A 128 -15.43 -8.27 9.54
CA VAL A 128 -14.55 -7.11 9.71
C VAL A 128 -15.11 -6.20 10.79
N THR A 129 -14.28 -5.91 11.79
CA THR A 129 -14.60 -4.99 12.88
C THR A 129 -13.74 -3.75 12.78
N PHE A 130 -14.38 -2.59 12.73
CA PHE A 130 -13.78 -1.25 12.71
C PHE A 130 -13.87 -0.65 14.10
N THR A 131 -12.75 -0.27 14.70
CA THR A 131 -12.72 0.34 16.04
C THR A 131 -12.14 1.74 15.96
N SER A 132 -12.93 2.71 16.41
CA SER A 132 -12.52 4.09 16.62
C SER A 132 -12.64 4.46 18.09
N ALA A 133 -12.23 5.67 18.47
CA ALA A 133 -12.43 6.20 19.82
C ALA A 133 -13.91 6.32 20.21
N SER A 134 -14.81 6.47 19.24
CA SER A 134 -16.24 6.75 19.45
C SER A 134 -17.14 5.54 19.20
N ALA A 135 -16.71 4.54 18.44
CA ALA A 135 -17.56 3.43 18.04
C ALA A 135 -16.76 2.17 17.70
N THR A 136 -17.42 1.03 17.82
CA THR A 136 -16.99 -0.24 17.21
C THR A 136 -18.12 -0.71 16.30
N LEU A 137 -17.82 -0.90 15.01
CA LEU A 137 -18.78 -1.33 14.01
C LEU A 137 -18.30 -2.64 13.40
N THR A 138 -19.22 -3.59 13.23
CA THR A 138 -18.90 -4.91 12.70
C THR A 138 -19.78 -5.23 11.49
N GLY A 139 -19.18 -5.75 10.43
CA GLY A 139 -19.88 -6.24 9.25
C GLY A 139 -19.35 -7.58 8.79
N THR A 140 -20.20 -8.38 8.21
CA THR A 140 -19.87 -9.60 7.47
C THR A 140 -19.82 -9.26 5.99
N TYR A 141 -18.75 -9.70 5.31
CA TYR A 141 -18.47 -9.28 3.93
C TYR A 141 -18.26 -10.48 3.02
N ALA A 142 -18.75 -10.36 1.80
CA ALA A 142 -18.51 -11.34 0.74
C ALA A 142 -17.76 -10.69 -0.42
N SER A 143 -16.94 -11.47 -1.13
CA SER A 143 -16.21 -10.98 -2.31
C SER A 143 -17.17 -10.43 -3.36
N ASP A 144 -16.87 -9.21 -3.84
CA ASP A 144 -17.53 -8.53 -4.96
C ASP A 144 -16.55 -8.31 -6.13
N GLY A 145 -15.53 -9.19 -6.23
CA GLY A 145 -14.54 -9.17 -7.29
C GLY A 145 -13.39 -8.20 -7.05
N TYR A 146 -12.81 -7.74 -8.14
CA TYR A 146 -11.74 -6.74 -8.12
C TYR A 146 -11.85 -5.80 -9.32
N GLU A 147 -11.21 -4.63 -9.20
CA GLU A 147 -11.07 -3.66 -10.28
C GLU A 147 -9.60 -3.31 -10.49
N ILE A 148 -9.23 -3.11 -11.75
CA ILE A 148 -7.88 -2.69 -12.12
C ILE A 148 -7.90 -1.19 -12.37
N LEU A 149 -7.15 -0.44 -11.58
CA LEU A 149 -7.01 1.00 -11.74
C LEU A 149 -5.72 1.31 -12.50
N THR A 150 -5.79 2.24 -13.44
CA THR A 150 -4.60 2.82 -14.08
C THR A 150 -4.47 4.26 -13.62
N TYR A 151 -3.39 4.57 -12.93
CA TYR A 151 -3.14 5.88 -12.38
C TYR A 151 -2.59 6.84 -13.44
N ALA A 152 -2.65 8.13 -13.19
CA ALA A 152 -2.20 9.17 -14.12
C ALA A 152 -0.75 9.01 -14.60
N LYS A 153 0.10 8.34 -13.82
CA LYS A 153 1.50 8.01 -14.17
C LYS A 153 1.67 6.77 -15.04
N GLY A 154 0.58 6.05 -15.32
CA GLY A 154 0.59 4.84 -16.12
C GLY A 154 0.86 3.55 -15.34
N ASN A 155 1.23 3.62 -14.06
CA ASN A 155 1.27 2.45 -13.19
C ASN A 155 -0.15 2.03 -12.79
N ARG A 156 -0.30 0.78 -12.37
CA ARG A 156 -1.60 0.16 -12.11
C ARG A 156 -1.70 -0.30 -10.65
N GLY A 157 -2.93 -0.43 -10.18
CA GLY A 157 -3.24 -1.02 -8.89
C GLY A 157 -4.46 -1.92 -9.00
N VAL A 158 -4.58 -2.87 -8.09
CA VAL A 158 -5.78 -3.71 -7.96
C VAL A 158 -6.52 -3.33 -6.69
N ARG A 159 -7.83 -3.16 -6.80
CA ARG A 159 -8.77 -2.99 -5.69
C ARG A 159 -9.55 -4.27 -5.52
N TYR A 160 -9.30 -5.02 -4.45
CA TYR A 160 -10.08 -6.18 -4.09
C TYR A 160 -11.28 -5.75 -3.25
N ILE A 161 -12.47 -6.04 -3.73
CA ILE A 161 -13.72 -5.45 -3.27
C ILE A 161 -14.55 -6.49 -2.54
N PHE A 162 -15.10 -6.08 -1.39
CA PHE A 162 -16.02 -6.91 -0.61
C PHE A 162 -17.25 -6.07 -0.28
N ALA A 163 -18.43 -6.69 -0.43
CA ALA A 163 -19.71 -6.09 -0.12
C ALA A 163 -20.25 -6.64 1.21
N LYS A 164 -20.81 -5.76 2.05
CA LYS A 164 -21.43 -6.14 3.31
C LYS A 164 -22.69 -6.97 3.05
N THR A 165 -22.77 -8.12 3.70
CA THR A 165 -23.95 -9.01 3.65
C THR A 165 -24.79 -8.90 4.92
N GLU A 166 -24.14 -8.70 6.08
CA GLU A 166 -24.79 -8.60 7.39
C GLU A 166 -24.01 -7.68 8.32
N GLY A 167 -24.53 -7.38 9.51
CA GLY A 167 -23.87 -6.65 10.57
C GLY A 167 -24.49 -5.30 10.86
N ASP A 168 -23.73 -4.40 11.48
CA ASP A 168 -24.20 -3.09 11.91
C ASP A 168 -24.65 -2.24 10.73
N ALA A 169 -25.73 -1.47 10.93
CA ALA A 169 -26.29 -0.61 9.89
C ALA A 169 -25.26 0.45 9.42
N ASP A 170 -24.47 0.98 10.35
CA ASP A 170 -23.49 2.01 10.12
C ASP A 170 -22.13 1.46 9.66
N ALA A 171 -21.92 0.11 9.65
CA ALA A 171 -20.75 -0.47 9.04
C ALA A 171 -20.76 -0.24 7.52
N PRO A 172 -19.60 0.04 6.88
CA PRO A 172 -19.52 0.36 5.47
C PRO A 172 -20.17 -0.71 4.57
N ALA A 173 -20.92 -0.29 3.56
CA ALA A 173 -21.52 -1.23 2.59
C ALA A 173 -20.46 -1.91 1.72
N TYR A 174 -19.35 -1.24 1.44
CA TYR A 174 -18.23 -1.75 0.64
C TYR A 174 -16.91 -1.45 1.34
N ILE A 175 -15.99 -2.42 1.23
CA ILE A 175 -14.58 -2.25 1.60
C ILE A 175 -13.71 -2.69 0.42
N GLN A 176 -12.60 -1.97 0.19
CA GLN A 176 -11.72 -2.22 -0.95
C GLN A 176 -10.27 -2.19 -0.46
N PHE A 177 -9.57 -3.30 -0.61
CA PHE A 177 -8.16 -3.44 -0.22
C PHE A 177 -7.22 -3.19 -1.40
N SER A 178 -6.08 -2.60 -1.10
CA SER A 178 -4.93 -2.48 -2.00
C SER A 178 -3.64 -2.61 -1.20
N ASP A 179 -2.74 -3.53 -1.58
CA ASP A 179 -1.51 -3.84 -0.85
C ASP A 179 -0.33 -4.17 -1.77
N HIS A 180 -0.36 -3.68 -3.01
CA HIS A 180 0.63 -3.92 -4.06
C HIS A 180 0.75 -5.38 -4.52
N ARG A 181 -0.15 -6.28 -4.08
CA ARG A 181 -0.20 -7.69 -4.47
C ARG A 181 -1.38 -7.94 -5.40
N ILE A 182 -1.20 -8.88 -6.33
CA ILE A 182 -2.18 -9.14 -7.39
C ILE A 182 -2.65 -10.60 -7.43
N ALA A 183 -2.18 -11.44 -6.50
CA ALA A 183 -2.55 -12.85 -6.36
C ALA A 183 -2.69 -13.21 -4.88
N PRO A 184 -3.36 -14.34 -4.53
CA PRO A 184 -3.57 -14.77 -3.15
C PRO A 184 -2.26 -14.89 -2.37
N GLU A 185 -2.13 -14.07 -1.35
CA GLU A 185 -0.98 -13.99 -0.46
C GLU A 185 -1.34 -13.19 0.79
N PRO A 186 -0.89 -13.58 2.01
CA PRO A 186 -1.09 -12.78 3.21
C PRO A 186 -0.52 -11.38 3.06
N ALA A 187 -1.28 -10.36 3.45
CA ALA A 187 -0.83 -8.97 3.41
C ALA A 187 0.15 -8.66 4.56
N ASP A 188 1.19 -7.88 4.28
CA ASP A 188 2.09 -7.32 5.30
C ASP A 188 1.57 -5.96 5.81
N HIS A 189 0.97 -5.20 4.94
CA HIS A 189 0.24 -3.96 5.20
C HIS A 189 -0.79 -3.76 4.11
N TYR A 190 -1.71 -2.83 4.28
CA TYR A 190 -2.67 -2.49 3.23
C TYR A 190 -3.22 -1.08 3.36
N HIS A 191 -3.69 -0.55 2.24
CA HIS A 191 -4.58 0.59 2.17
C HIS A 191 -6.02 0.10 2.14
N LEU A 192 -6.89 0.71 2.93
CA LEU A 192 -8.31 0.37 2.94
C LEU A 192 -9.15 1.58 2.56
N TYR A 193 -10.07 1.35 1.65
CA TYR A 193 -11.07 2.31 1.22
C TYR A 193 -12.44 1.74 1.57
N TRP A 194 -13.30 2.53 2.20
CA TRP A 194 -14.61 2.07 2.62
C TRP A 194 -15.67 3.15 2.50
N GLY A 195 -16.91 2.71 2.30
CA GLY A 195 -18.05 3.61 2.16
C GLY A 195 -19.31 2.89 1.68
N ASN A 196 -20.30 3.67 1.30
CA ASN A 196 -21.59 3.14 0.86
C ASN A 196 -21.79 3.19 -0.66
N ASP A 197 -20.86 3.77 -1.40
CA ASP A 197 -20.88 3.82 -2.87
C ASP A 197 -19.63 3.14 -3.42
N ARG A 198 -19.82 1.96 -4.03
CA ARG A 198 -18.76 1.14 -4.59
C ARG A 198 -17.95 1.87 -5.67
N ALA A 199 -18.64 2.58 -6.53
CA ALA A 199 -18.01 3.24 -7.68
C ALA A 199 -17.22 4.48 -7.24
N ALA A 200 -17.74 5.27 -6.30
CA ALA A 200 -17.05 6.44 -5.78
C ALA A 200 -15.73 6.11 -5.07
N LEU A 201 -15.59 4.89 -4.53
CA LEU A 201 -14.35 4.42 -3.89
C LEU A 201 -13.26 4.04 -4.91
N LEU A 202 -13.60 3.93 -6.20
CA LEU A 202 -12.63 3.60 -7.27
C LEU A 202 -11.97 4.83 -7.87
N ASP A 203 -12.50 6.02 -7.62
CA ASP A 203 -11.89 7.26 -8.09
C ASP A 203 -10.48 7.42 -7.52
N GLU A 204 -9.60 8.12 -8.23
CA GLU A 204 -8.28 8.46 -7.73
C GLU A 204 -8.42 9.37 -6.51
N VAL A 205 -8.23 8.80 -5.32
CA VAL A 205 -8.48 9.45 -4.04
C VAL A 205 -7.21 10.04 -3.44
N THR A 206 -7.37 11.11 -2.67
CA THR A 206 -6.27 11.75 -1.93
C THR A 206 -6.10 11.19 -0.52
N ASN A 207 -7.01 10.32 -0.07
CA ASN A 207 -7.01 9.68 1.23
C ASN A 207 -6.97 8.16 1.07
N TRP A 208 -5.95 7.54 1.67
CA TRP A 208 -5.68 6.10 1.64
C TRP A 208 -5.24 5.60 3.01
N PRO A 209 -6.14 5.51 3.99
CA PRO A 209 -5.83 5.00 5.32
C PRO A 209 -5.05 3.70 5.23
N THR A 210 -3.94 3.63 5.95
CA THR A 210 -2.98 2.53 5.85
C THR A 210 -2.86 1.82 7.18
N TYR A 211 -2.84 0.50 7.13
CA TYR A 211 -2.84 -0.37 8.30
C TYR A 211 -1.69 -1.36 8.25
N TYR A 212 -1.05 -1.52 9.41
CA TYR A 212 0.00 -2.50 9.68
C TYR A 212 -0.44 -3.50 10.75
N PRO A 213 0.17 -4.70 10.83
CA PRO A 213 -0.15 -5.65 11.90
C PRO A 213 -0.07 -5.02 13.28
N ALA A 214 -1.09 -5.23 14.11
CA ALA A 214 -1.20 -4.59 15.44
C ALA A 214 -0.09 -4.99 16.42
N GLY A 215 0.61 -6.11 16.16
CA GLY A 215 1.75 -6.57 16.95
C GLY A 215 3.07 -5.83 16.69
N LEU A 216 3.15 -5.02 15.62
CA LEU A 216 4.36 -4.25 15.32
C LEU A 216 4.46 -3.01 16.19
N SER A 217 5.66 -2.75 16.73
CA SER A 217 5.95 -1.46 17.36
C SER A 217 6.15 -0.37 16.32
N GLY A 218 5.98 0.90 16.71
CA GLY A 218 6.28 2.02 15.82
C GLY A 218 7.69 2.00 15.25
N ALA A 219 8.69 1.57 16.04
CA ALA A 219 10.06 1.42 15.57
C ALA A 219 10.20 0.32 14.49
N ALA A 220 9.47 -0.80 14.63
CA ALA A 220 9.46 -1.87 13.63
C ALA A 220 8.79 -1.41 12.33
N ILE A 221 7.69 -0.66 12.44
CA ILE A 221 7.01 -0.06 11.28
C ILE A 221 7.94 0.92 10.55
N VAL A 222 8.64 1.79 11.27
CA VAL A 222 9.61 2.71 10.68
C VAL A 222 10.71 1.95 9.95
N ALA A 223 11.27 0.89 10.56
CA ALA A 223 12.33 0.08 9.94
C ALA A 223 11.84 -0.58 8.64
N GLU A 224 10.61 -1.10 8.61
CA GLU A 224 10.00 -1.69 7.43
C GLU A 224 9.77 -0.64 6.32
N MET A 225 9.21 0.51 6.68
CA MET A 225 8.96 1.60 5.72
C MET A 225 10.25 2.22 5.14
N LEU A 226 11.38 2.10 5.83
CA LEU A 226 12.69 2.55 5.35
C LEU A 226 13.40 1.50 4.46
N ALA A 227 12.96 0.25 4.52
CA ALA A 227 13.52 -0.84 3.72
C ALA A 227 12.89 -0.92 2.31
N HIS A 228 11.78 -0.22 2.09
CA HIS A 228 11.03 -0.11 0.83
C HIS A 228 11.22 1.28 0.20
#